data_f6f7cef238499d3a9cc7df513f5d1382
#
_entry.id   f6f7cef238499d3a9cc7df513f5d1382
#
_cell.length_a   1.000
_cell.length_b   1.000
_cell.length_c   1.000
_cell.angle_alpha   90.00
_cell.angle_beta   90.00
_cell.angle_gamma   90.00
#
_symmetry.space_group_name_H-M   'P 1'
#
loop_
_entity.id
_entity.type
_entity.pdbx_description
1 polymer ?
#
loop_
_entity_poly.entity_id
_entity_poly.type
_entity_poly.pdbx_seq_one_letter_code
_entity_poly.pdbx_strand_id
1 'polypeptide(L)'
;MGNLSKNFQYYLRRGKRNDKYTHSELSYIMKLNDLGIPYGLIAKSISRTETSVRNRCVKFRTENGTYNKGHIEEKYNLNDKFLKYLEKEDRVMTILDAYSGSKPFWTKYEKGRVVLTNDINKDYPAKLHFPAEDLVKVLYEKEYEFDVVDLDPFNTPMKCFDNAIKICNRGLIMTFGDKRGIISNKNLAKERYGCRVYDERKIIQHYIRRAKKFGVKLRVWKFVK
;
A
#
# COMPACT_ATOMS: atom_id res chain seq x y z
N MET A 1 -23.61 -32.86 -7.14
CA MET A 1 -22.49 -33.39 -6.31
C MET A 1 -21.54 -34.36 -7.05
N GLY A 2 -21.74 -34.68 -8.32
CA GLY A 2 -21.04 -35.80 -8.99
C GLY A 2 -19.63 -35.56 -9.52
N ASN A 3 -19.14 -34.31 -9.70
CA ASN A 3 -17.84 -34.05 -10.34
C ASN A 3 -16.73 -33.51 -9.44
N LEU A 4 -17.03 -33.10 -8.23
CA LEU A 4 -16.03 -32.60 -7.26
C LEU A 4 -15.15 -33.73 -6.69
N SER A 5 -15.68 -34.95 -6.55
CA SER A 5 -14.96 -36.06 -5.95
C SER A 5 -13.85 -36.64 -6.84
N LYS A 6 -14.03 -36.67 -8.18
CA LYS A 6 -13.01 -37.19 -9.10
C LYS A 6 -11.78 -36.30 -9.23
N ASN A 7 -11.97 -34.96 -9.25
CA ASN A 7 -10.87 -34.00 -9.28
C ASN A 7 -10.14 -33.96 -7.94
N PHE A 8 -10.84 -34.07 -6.82
CA PHE A 8 -10.28 -34.11 -5.48
C PHE A 8 -9.32 -35.29 -5.29
N GLN A 9 -9.69 -36.51 -5.73
CA GLN A 9 -8.84 -37.69 -5.66
C GLN A 9 -7.58 -37.59 -6.54
N TYR A 10 -7.66 -36.91 -7.69
CA TYR A 10 -6.50 -36.70 -8.57
C TYR A 10 -5.40 -35.86 -7.92
N TYR A 11 -5.75 -34.77 -7.22
CA TYR A 11 -4.77 -33.92 -6.59
C TYR A 11 -4.16 -34.54 -5.32
N LEU A 12 -4.91 -35.28 -4.53
CA LEU A 12 -4.42 -35.95 -3.33
C LEU A 12 -3.35 -37.01 -3.62
N ARG A 13 -3.36 -37.64 -4.79
CA ARG A 13 -2.41 -38.69 -5.18
C ARG A 13 -1.04 -38.18 -5.62
N ARG A 14 -0.88 -36.88 -5.91
CA ARG A 14 0.36 -36.33 -6.47
C ARG A 14 1.39 -35.83 -5.45
N GLY A 15 1.07 -35.82 -4.16
CA GLY A 15 1.91 -35.18 -3.16
C GLY A 15 1.95 -33.64 -3.31
N LYS A 16 2.79 -32.97 -2.51
CA LYS A 16 2.93 -31.51 -2.58
C LYS A 16 3.55 -31.09 -3.91
N ARG A 17 2.86 -30.25 -4.66
CA ARG A 17 3.29 -29.76 -5.96
C ARG A 17 4.05 -28.45 -5.82
N ASN A 18 5.19 -28.34 -6.52
CA ASN A 18 5.98 -27.10 -6.59
C ASN A 18 5.92 -26.43 -7.97
N ASP A 19 5.23 -27.04 -8.93
CA ASP A 19 5.03 -26.50 -10.27
C ASP A 19 4.10 -25.26 -10.28
N LYS A 20 4.05 -24.56 -11.41
CA LYS A 20 3.16 -23.40 -11.58
C LYS A 20 1.69 -23.81 -11.45
N TYR A 21 0.87 -22.91 -10.94
CA TYR A 21 -0.58 -23.10 -10.90
C TYR A 21 -1.16 -23.10 -12.31
N THR A 22 -2.00 -24.05 -12.61
CA THR A 22 -2.82 -24.04 -13.85
C THR A 22 -3.98 -23.05 -13.70
N HIS A 23 -4.56 -22.63 -14.83
CA HIS A 23 -5.75 -21.76 -14.81
C HIS A 23 -6.93 -22.41 -14.08
N SER A 24 -7.16 -23.71 -14.29
CA SER A 24 -8.21 -24.46 -13.61
C SER A 24 -7.98 -24.59 -12.10
N GLU A 25 -6.73 -24.77 -11.64
CA GLU A 25 -6.42 -24.72 -10.21
C GLU A 25 -6.70 -23.34 -9.62
N LEU A 26 -6.33 -22.27 -10.33
CA LEU A 26 -6.60 -20.91 -9.87
C LEU A 26 -8.09 -20.64 -9.73
N SER A 27 -8.89 -21.00 -10.76
CA SER A 27 -10.34 -20.85 -10.71
C SER A 27 -10.95 -21.65 -9.55
N TYR A 28 -10.48 -22.87 -9.33
CA TYR A 28 -10.95 -23.73 -8.24
C TYR A 28 -10.63 -23.14 -6.86
N ILE A 29 -9.39 -22.74 -6.60
CA ILE A 29 -9.00 -22.17 -5.30
C ILE A 29 -9.72 -20.85 -5.03
N MET A 30 -9.93 -20.01 -6.05
CA MET A 30 -10.68 -18.77 -5.90
C MET A 30 -12.12 -19.03 -5.50
N LYS A 31 -12.80 -19.95 -6.20
CA LYS A 31 -14.18 -20.35 -5.86
C LYS A 31 -14.31 -20.86 -4.43
N LEU A 32 -13.39 -21.72 -3.97
CA LEU A 32 -13.42 -22.23 -2.60
C LEU A 32 -13.14 -21.12 -1.57
N ASN A 33 -12.21 -20.22 -1.88
CA ASN A 33 -11.91 -19.10 -1.00
C ASN A 33 -13.06 -18.09 -0.90
N ASP A 34 -13.79 -17.86 -1.99
CA ASP A 34 -14.98 -16.99 -2.00
C ASP A 34 -16.16 -17.61 -1.23
N LEU A 35 -16.19 -18.94 -1.10
CA LEU A 35 -17.10 -19.68 -0.22
C LEU A 35 -16.65 -19.71 1.24
N GLY A 36 -15.57 -18.98 1.61
CA GLY A 36 -15.05 -18.90 2.98
C GLY A 36 -14.27 -20.12 3.44
N ILE A 37 -13.89 -21.06 2.55
CA ILE A 37 -13.11 -22.23 2.91
C ILE A 37 -11.69 -21.80 3.33
N PRO A 38 -11.18 -22.22 4.52
CA PRO A 38 -9.83 -21.87 4.99
C PRO A 38 -8.72 -22.32 4.04
N TYR A 39 -7.70 -21.49 3.85
CA TYR A 39 -6.58 -21.78 2.94
C TYR A 39 -5.89 -23.11 3.24
N GLY A 40 -5.79 -23.52 4.50
CA GLY A 40 -5.22 -24.82 4.87
C GLY A 40 -5.99 -26.01 4.30
N LEU A 41 -7.33 -25.93 4.25
CA LEU A 41 -8.18 -26.96 3.65
C LEU A 41 -8.08 -26.94 2.13
N ILE A 42 -8.09 -25.76 1.51
CA ILE A 42 -7.89 -25.60 0.07
C ILE A 42 -6.52 -26.18 -0.33
N ALA A 43 -5.47 -25.86 0.42
CA ALA A 43 -4.11 -26.34 0.17
C ALA A 43 -4.02 -27.87 0.21
N LYS A 44 -4.66 -28.50 1.20
CA LYS A 44 -4.74 -29.96 1.30
C LYS A 44 -5.45 -30.57 0.09
N SER A 45 -6.55 -29.98 -0.37
CA SER A 45 -7.34 -30.50 -1.47
C SER A 45 -6.61 -30.53 -2.82
N ILE A 46 -5.61 -29.65 -2.99
CA ILE A 46 -4.82 -29.55 -4.23
C ILE A 46 -3.33 -29.93 -4.04
N SER A 47 -2.98 -30.51 -2.90
CA SER A 47 -1.60 -30.91 -2.57
C SER A 47 -0.58 -29.79 -2.67
N ARG A 48 -0.94 -28.58 -2.21
CA ARG A 48 -0.09 -27.39 -2.11
C ARG A 48 0.18 -27.02 -0.66
N THR A 49 1.09 -26.10 -0.43
CA THR A 49 1.26 -25.49 0.89
C THR A 49 0.22 -24.38 1.10
N GLU A 50 -0.21 -24.15 2.34
CA GLU A 50 -1.15 -23.09 2.69
C GLU A 50 -0.61 -21.73 2.27
N THR A 51 0.67 -21.48 2.53
CA THR A 51 1.34 -20.21 2.15
C THR A 51 1.30 -19.99 0.64
N SER A 52 1.54 -21.04 -0.17
CA SER A 52 1.47 -20.94 -1.62
C SER A 52 0.06 -20.60 -2.11
N VAL A 53 -0.97 -21.26 -1.57
CA VAL A 53 -2.38 -20.98 -1.91
C VAL A 53 -2.77 -19.57 -1.50
N ARG A 54 -2.45 -19.13 -0.28
CA ARG A 54 -2.73 -17.79 0.23
C ARG A 54 -2.09 -16.71 -0.65
N ASN A 55 -0.80 -16.84 -0.94
CA ASN A 55 -0.08 -15.89 -1.76
C ASN A 55 -0.66 -15.82 -3.18
N ARG A 56 -1.05 -16.96 -3.73
CA ARG A 56 -1.65 -17.01 -5.07
C ARG A 56 -3.05 -16.40 -5.12
N CYS A 57 -3.88 -16.62 -4.11
CA CYS A 57 -5.19 -15.95 -4.01
C CYS A 57 -5.04 -14.44 -3.90
N VAL A 58 -4.12 -13.97 -3.07
CA VAL A 58 -3.83 -12.53 -2.93
C VAL A 58 -3.38 -11.95 -4.27
N LYS A 59 -2.40 -12.58 -4.92
CA LYS A 59 -1.88 -12.15 -6.22
C LYS A 59 -2.98 -12.10 -7.28
N PHE A 60 -3.78 -13.15 -7.40
CA PHE A 60 -4.89 -13.21 -8.36
C PHE A 60 -5.91 -12.10 -8.14
N ARG A 61 -6.30 -11.84 -6.89
CA ARG A 61 -7.22 -10.74 -6.55
C ARG A 61 -6.64 -9.37 -6.85
N THR A 62 -5.34 -9.19 -6.59
CA THR A 62 -4.64 -7.95 -6.92
C THR A 62 -4.59 -7.73 -8.43
N GLU A 63 -4.21 -8.76 -9.20
CA GLU A 63 -4.13 -8.70 -10.66
C GLU A 63 -5.50 -8.43 -11.31
N ASN A 64 -6.58 -8.99 -10.75
CA ASN A 64 -7.94 -8.81 -11.28
C ASN A 64 -8.72 -7.65 -10.62
N GLY A 65 -8.07 -6.84 -9.80
CA GLY A 65 -8.67 -5.65 -9.20
C GLY A 65 -9.79 -5.92 -8.20
N THR A 66 -9.92 -7.17 -7.69
CA THR A 66 -10.94 -7.55 -6.70
C THR A 66 -10.46 -7.39 -5.25
N TYR A 67 -9.12 -7.26 -5.06
CA TYR A 67 -8.53 -7.10 -3.75
C TYR A 67 -8.61 -5.62 -3.29
N ASN A 68 -9.36 -5.35 -2.23
CA ASN A 68 -9.52 -4.04 -1.60
C ASN A 68 -10.20 -2.92 -2.42
N LYS A 69 -11.12 -3.23 -3.34
CA LYS A 69 -11.86 -2.18 -4.07
C LYS A 69 -12.47 -1.13 -3.13
N GLY A 70 -13.13 -1.55 -2.05
CA GLY A 70 -13.75 -0.63 -1.10
C GLY A 70 -12.76 0.30 -0.41
N HIS A 71 -11.61 -0.21 0.01
CA HIS A 71 -10.56 0.62 0.63
C HIS A 71 -9.88 1.57 -0.37
N ILE A 72 -9.71 1.14 -1.62
CA ILE A 72 -9.15 2.00 -2.67
C ILE A 72 -10.10 3.14 -2.99
N GLU A 73 -11.39 2.86 -3.14
CA GLU A 73 -12.40 3.89 -3.40
C GLU A 73 -12.51 4.88 -2.24
N GLU A 74 -12.49 4.38 -0.99
CA GLU A 74 -12.50 5.22 0.20
C GLU A 74 -11.26 6.13 0.29
N LYS A 75 -10.07 5.58 -0.01
CA LYS A 75 -8.82 6.35 -0.10
C LYS A 75 -8.93 7.43 -1.18
N TYR A 76 -9.44 7.09 -2.35
CA TYR A 76 -9.59 8.03 -3.45
C TYR A 76 -10.57 9.16 -3.12
N ASN A 77 -11.71 8.82 -2.55
CA ASN A 77 -12.69 9.80 -2.09
C ASN A 77 -12.13 10.73 -0.99
N LEU A 78 -11.26 10.19 -0.13
CA LEU A 78 -10.61 10.98 0.90
C LEU A 78 -9.57 11.93 0.32
N ASN A 79 -8.78 11.47 -0.64
CA ASN A 79 -7.80 12.30 -1.34
C ASN A 79 -8.50 13.43 -2.11
N ASP A 80 -9.62 13.14 -2.79
CA ASP A 80 -10.44 14.18 -3.45
C ASP A 80 -10.95 15.26 -2.47
N LYS A 81 -11.45 14.84 -1.32
CA LYS A 81 -11.92 15.77 -0.28
C LYS A 81 -10.77 16.59 0.30
N PHE A 82 -9.59 15.96 0.45
CA PHE A 82 -8.41 16.64 0.95
C PHE A 82 -7.90 17.69 -0.02
N LEU A 83 -7.83 17.36 -1.32
CA LEU A 83 -7.50 18.33 -2.36
C LEU A 83 -8.46 19.54 -2.35
N LYS A 84 -9.77 19.29 -2.37
CA LYS A 84 -10.79 20.35 -2.31
C LYS A 84 -10.66 21.23 -1.06
N TYR A 85 -10.23 20.65 0.05
CA TYR A 85 -9.94 21.40 1.26
C TYR A 85 -8.72 22.31 1.10
N LEU A 86 -7.69 21.85 0.36
CA LEU A 86 -6.46 22.61 0.11
C LEU A 86 -6.58 23.62 -1.04
N GLU A 87 -7.46 23.40 -2.01
CA GLU A 87 -7.64 24.20 -3.26
C GLU A 87 -8.31 25.56 -3.04
N LYS A 88 -8.27 26.12 -1.85
CA LYS A 88 -8.91 27.43 -1.57
C LYS A 88 -8.16 28.63 -2.14
N GLU A 89 -7.03 28.42 -2.80
CA GLU A 89 -6.20 29.47 -3.41
C GLU A 89 -6.12 29.29 -4.93
N ASP A 90 -6.19 30.38 -5.68
CA ASP A 90 -6.13 30.41 -7.16
C ASP A 90 -4.71 30.19 -7.69
N ARG A 91 -4.05 29.11 -7.30
CA ARG A 91 -2.73 28.74 -7.83
C ARG A 91 -2.69 27.27 -8.25
N VAL A 92 -1.81 26.99 -9.21
CA VAL A 92 -1.55 25.64 -9.68
C VAL A 92 -0.92 24.84 -8.53
N MET A 93 -1.59 23.77 -8.11
CA MET A 93 -1.11 22.90 -7.03
C MET A 93 -0.04 21.94 -7.55
N THR A 94 1.04 21.77 -6.78
CA THR A 94 2.13 20.83 -7.04
C THR A 94 2.02 19.60 -6.14
N ILE A 95 2.11 18.40 -6.72
CA ILE A 95 1.93 17.13 -6.01
C ILE A 95 3.12 16.21 -6.29
N LEU A 96 3.75 15.69 -5.24
CA LEU A 96 4.71 14.59 -5.31
C LEU A 96 4.04 13.30 -4.87
N ASP A 97 3.95 12.32 -5.76
CA ASP A 97 3.59 10.94 -5.47
C ASP A 97 4.87 10.10 -5.44
N ALA A 98 5.38 9.85 -4.24
CA ALA A 98 6.69 9.22 -4.05
C ALA A 98 6.66 7.68 -4.27
N TYR A 99 5.46 7.06 -4.33
CA TYR A 99 5.25 5.61 -4.47
C TYR A 99 4.04 5.33 -5.36
N SER A 100 4.07 5.78 -6.61
CA SER A 100 2.90 5.84 -7.48
C SER A 100 2.32 4.48 -7.88
N GLY A 101 3.12 3.42 -7.83
CA GLY A 101 2.67 2.07 -8.14
C GLY A 101 2.31 1.84 -9.61
N SER A 102 1.70 0.69 -9.89
CA SER A 102 1.30 0.30 -11.26
C SER A 102 0.11 1.09 -11.82
N LYS A 103 -0.65 1.76 -10.96
CA LYS A 103 -1.82 2.56 -11.32
C LYS A 103 -1.76 3.89 -10.57
N PRO A 104 -0.95 4.86 -11.03
CA PRO A 104 -0.75 6.12 -10.34
C PRO A 104 -2.08 6.85 -10.14
N PHE A 105 -2.44 7.07 -8.90
CA PHE A 105 -3.69 7.72 -8.54
C PHE A 105 -3.75 9.17 -9.05
N TRP A 106 -2.63 9.88 -8.89
CA TRP A 106 -2.58 11.31 -9.10
C TRP A 106 -2.55 11.73 -10.57
N THR A 107 -2.20 10.84 -11.51
CA THR A 107 -2.16 11.16 -12.94
C THR A 107 -3.51 11.65 -13.49
N LYS A 108 -4.62 11.16 -12.95
CA LYS A 108 -5.96 11.63 -13.31
C LYS A 108 -6.25 13.09 -12.90
N TYR A 109 -5.41 13.64 -12.01
CA TYR A 109 -5.55 15.01 -11.50
C TYR A 109 -4.56 16.00 -12.11
N GLU A 110 -3.82 15.62 -13.15
CA GLU A 110 -2.85 16.50 -13.81
C GLU A 110 -3.51 17.71 -14.48
N LYS A 111 -4.80 17.64 -14.83
CA LYS A 111 -5.51 18.78 -15.38
C LYS A 111 -5.56 19.92 -14.35
N GLY A 112 -4.84 21.00 -14.61
CA GLY A 112 -4.74 22.17 -13.73
C GLY A 112 -3.79 22.00 -12.54
N ARG A 113 -2.94 20.93 -12.52
CA ARG A 113 -1.97 20.66 -11.46
C ARG A 113 -0.66 20.14 -12.04
N VAL A 114 0.43 20.28 -11.30
CA VAL A 114 1.71 19.66 -11.63
C VAL A 114 1.88 18.43 -10.74
N VAL A 115 1.89 17.25 -11.35
CA VAL A 115 2.06 15.99 -10.63
C VAL A 115 3.39 15.36 -11.03
N LEU A 116 4.25 15.11 -10.04
CA LEU A 116 5.47 14.34 -10.18
C LEU A 116 5.25 12.97 -9.56
N THR A 117 5.27 11.92 -10.39
CA THR A 117 5.11 10.53 -9.95
C THR A 117 6.46 9.82 -9.93
N ASN A 118 6.69 8.99 -8.92
CA ASN A 118 7.89 8.17 -8.78
C ASN A 118 7.55 6.75 -8.33
N ASP A 119 8.23 5.78 -8.89
CA ASP A 119 8.24 4.41 -8.40
C ASP A 119 9.59 3.75 -8.73
N ILE A 120 10.11 2.94 -7.83
CA ILE A 120 11.39 2.23 -8.04
C ILE A 120 11.27 1.19 -9.16
N ASN A 121 10.08 0.65 -9.39
CA ASN A 121 9.84 -0.32 -10.45
C ASN A 121 9.71 0.38 -11.80
N LYS A 122 10.67 0.13 -12.68
CA LYS A 122 10.73 0.71 -14.03
C LYS A 122 9.61 0.25 -14.98
N ASP A 123 8.91 -0.82 -14.64
CA ASP A 123 7.76 -1.32 -15.41
C ASP A 123 6.47 -0.55 -15.09
N TYR A 124 6.49 0.32 -14.07
CA TYR A 124 5.34 1.12 -13.70
C TYR A 124 5.34 2.49 -14.40
N PRO A 125 4.16 3.04 -14.71
CA PRO A 125 4.03 4.28 -15.48
C PRO A 125 4.31 5.53 -14.62
N ALA A 126 5.49 5.61 -14.01
CA ALA A 126 5.95 6.76 -13.25
C ALA A 126 6.85 7.66 -14.10
N LYS A 127 6.88 8.97 -13.79
CA LYS A 127 7.77 9.94 -14.47
C LYS A 127 9.22 9.77 -14.04
N LEU A 128 9.45 9.28 -12.82
CA LEU A 128 10.76 9.03 -12.24
C LEU A 128 10.84 7.60 -11.70
N HIS A 129 12.07 7.04 -11.64
CA HIS A 129 12.32 5.68 -11.16
C HIS A 129 13.51 5.65 -10.20
N PHE A 130 13.29 6.19 -9.00
CA PHE A 130 14.30 6.24 -7.93
C PHE A 130 13.79 5.57 -6.65
N PRO A 131 14.68 5.08 -5.77
CA PRO A 131 14.30 4.84 -4.38
C PRO A 131 13.68 6.09 -3.80
N ALA A 132 12.49 6.00 -3.20
CA ALA A 132 11.74 7.18 -2.76
C ALA A 132 12.50 7.97 -1.68
N GLU A 133 13.24 7.29 -0.80
CA GLU A 133 14.10 7.93 0.20
C GLU A 133 15.20 8.81 -0.43
N ASP A 134 15.82 8.35 -1.51
CA ASP A 134 16.87 9.09 -2.21
C ASP A 134 16.28 10.27 -2.99
N LEU A 135 15.16 10.04 -3.69
CA LEU A 135 14.45 11.11 -4.40
C LEU A 135 14.07 12.25 -3.44
N VAL A 136 13.36 11.93 -2.35
CA VAL A 136 12.87 12.95 -1.41
C VAL A 136 14.04 13.70 -0.75
N LYS A 137 15.17 13.02 -0.50
CA LYS A 137 16.39 13.65 -0.01
C LYS A 137 16.97 14.63 -1.03
N VAL A 138 17.11 14.21 -2.30
CA VAL A 138 17.64 15.08 -3.38
C VAL A 138 16.72 16.28 -3.59
N LEU A 139 15.41 16.09 -3.59
CA LEU A 139 14.44 17.19 -3.72
C LEU A 139 14.59 18.20 -2.59
N TYR A 140 14.80 17.73 -1.35
CA TYR A 140 15.06 18.60 -0.21
C TYR A 140 16.41 19.36 -0.36
N GLU A 141 17.49 18.67 -0.75
CA GLU A 141 18.81 19.28 -0.95
C GLU A 141 18.84 20.31 -2.10
N LYS A 142 17.93 20.18 -3.05
CA LYS A 142 17.73 21.10 -4.18
C LYS A 142 16.64 22.15 -3.93
N GLU A 143 16.11 22.22 -2.71
CA GLU A 143 15.13 23.22 -2.27
C GLU A 143 13.81 23.17 -3.10
N TYR A 144 13.46 21.99 -3.65
CA TYR A 144 12.14 21.81 -4.26
C TYR A 144 11.05 21.76 -3.19
N GLU A 145 9.90 22.35 -3.51
CA GLU A 145 8.74 22.35 -2.64
C GLU A 145 7.50 21.86 -3.37
N PHE A 146 6.63 21.17 -2.64
CA PHE A 146 5.36 20.66 -3.13
C PHE A 146 4.22 21.07 -2.20
N ASP A 147 3.06 21.37 -2.77
CA ASP A 147 1.87 21.62 -1.96
C ASP A 147 1.42 20.35 -1.24
N VAL A 148 1.48 19.20 -1.94
CA VAL A 148 1.11 17.89 -1.40
C VAL A 148 2.23 16.88 -1.65
N VAL A 149 2.56 16.10 -0.63
CA VAL A 149 3.44 14.92 -0.75
C VAL A 149 2.66 13.69 -0.32
N ASP A 150 2.58 12.68 -1.19
CA ASP A 150 1.96 11.38 -0.91
C ASP A 150 3.04 10.31 -0.69
N LEU A 151 3.04 9.73 0.50
CA LEU A 151 3.91 8.64 0.92
C LEU A 151 3.08 7.38 1.13
N ASP A 152 2.96 6.54 0.09
CA ASP A 152 2.21 5.27 0.10
C ASP A 152 3.11 4.02 -0.04
N PRO A 153 4.10 3.82 0.84
CA PRO A 153 4.98 2.67 0.78
C PRO A 153 4.24 1.38 1.18
N PHE A 154 4.74 0.23 0.70
CA PHE A 154 4.27 -1.08 1.17
C PHE A 154 4.51 -1.33 2.66
N ASN A 155 5.49 -0.65 3.27
CA ASN A 155 5.88 -0.83 4.66
C ASN A 155 5.58 0.44 5.47
N THR A 156 6.62 1.23 5.75
CA THR A 156 6.51 2.43 6.59
C THR A 156 7.06 3.65 5.83
N PRO A 157 6.40 4.81 5.93
CA PRO A 157 6.90 6.05 5.37
C PRO A 157 8.09 6.66 6.14
N MET A 158 8.57 6.00 7.21
CA MET A 158 9.53 6.56 8.15
C MET A 158 10.82 7.06 7.51
N LYS A 159 11.35 6.33 6.52
CA LYS A 159 12.61 6.71 5.86
C LYS A 159 12.51 7.99 5.04
N CYS A 160 11.34 8.26 4.46
CA CYS A 160 11.10 9.46 3.66
C CYS A 160 10.59 10.63 4.49
N PHE A 161 10.00 10.38 5.65
CA PHE A 161 9.20 11.35 6.41
C PHE A 161 9.94 12.65 6.70
N ASP A 162 11.18 12.57 7.20
CA ASP A 162 11.92 13.75 7.67
C ASP A 162 12.22 14.77 6.56
N ASN A 163 12.50 14.28 5.36
CA ASN A 163 12.72 15.15 4.21
C ASN A 163 11.38 15.53 3.56
N ALA A 164 10.43 14.60 3.49
CA ALA A 164 9.10 14.87 2.95
C ALA A 164 8.37 16.00 3.68
N ILE A 165 8.47 16.04 5.02
CA ILE A 165 7.83 17.11 5.80
C ILE A 165 8.45 18.49 5.57
N LYS A 166 9.71 18.54 5.15
CA LYS A 166 10.41 19.80 4.87
C LYS A 166 10.13 20.34 3.48
N ILE A 167 9.81 19.46 2.51
CA ILE A 167 9.46 19.86 1.14
C ILE A 167 7.94 19.97 0.92
N CYS A 168 7.13 19.70 1.95
CA CYS A 168 5.69 19.70 1.90
C CYS A 168 5.10 20.96 2.52
N ASN A 169 4.47 21.83 1.71
CA ASN A 169 3.98 23.11 2.17
C ASN A 169 2.58 23.07 2.79
N ARG A 170 1.69 22.17 2.32
CA ARG A 170 0.27 22.23 2.67
C ARG A 170 -0.29 20.91 3.18
N GLY A 171 0.04 19.80 2.55
CA GLY A 171 -0.59 18.53 2.88
C GLY A 171 0.28 17.30 2.69
N LEU A 172 0.44 16.51 3.76
CA LEU A 172 1.12 15.23 3.72
C LEU A 172 0.11 14.11 3.83
N ILE A 173 0.14 13.20 2.85
CA ILE A 173 -0.65 11.96 2.85
C ILE A 173 0.30 10.83 3.20
N MET A 174 -0.09 9.97 4.12
CA MET A 174 0.74 8.84 4.53
C MET A 174 -0.07 7.56 4.64
N THR A 175 0.41 6.50 4.02
CA THR A 175 -0.12 5.15 4.18
C THR A 175 0.83 4.31 5.05
N PHE A 176 0.25 3.58 6.00
CA PHE A 176 0.98 2.70 6.90
C PHE A 176 0.75 1.25 6.49
N GLY A 177 1.63 0.72 5.64
CA GLY A 177 1.57 -0.66 5.14
C GLY A 177 2.12 -1.71 6.10
N ASP A 178 2.82 -1.30 7.16
CA ASP A 178 3.57 -2.18 8.07
C ASP A 178 2.76 -2.78 9.24
N LYS A 179 1.44 -2.54 9.30
CA LYS A 179 0.54 -3.04 10.36
C LYS A 179 0.74 -4.53 10.64
N ARG A 180 0.80 -5.36 9.58
CA ARG A 180 0.98 -6.82 9.76
C ARG A 180 2.35 -7.16 10.32
N GLY A 181 3.41 -6.51 9.84
CA GLY A 181 4.77 -6.69 10.34
C GLY A 181 4.89 -6.30 11.81
N ILE A 182 4.27 -5.19 12.22
CA ILE A 182 4.27 -4.73 13.61
C ILE A 182 3.47 -5.66 14.53
N ILE A 183 2.32 -6.16 14.07
CA ILE A 183 1.51 -7.11 14.85
C ILE A 183 2.23 -8.43 15.06
N SER A 184 2.94 -8.93 14.03
CA SER A 184 3.69 -10.18 14.11
C SER A 184 5.02 -10.05 14.85
N ASN A 185 5.61 -8.86 14.92
CA ASN A 185 6.88 -8.61 15.59
C ASN A 185 6.79 -7.38 16.51
N LYS A 186 6.57 -7.63 17.80
CA LYS A 186 6.44 -6.57 18.83
C LYS A 186 7.68 -5.68 18.95
N ASN A 187 8.86 -6.17 18.61
CA ASN A 187 10.09 -5.38 18.66
C ASN A 187 10.06 -4.27 17.61
N LEU A 188 9.51 -4.51 16.42
CA LEU A 188 9.35 -3.47 15.38
C LEU A 188 8.49 -2.29 15.85
N ALA A 189 7.42 -2.56 16.60
CA ALA A 189 6.59 -1.50 17.17
C ALA A 189 7.37 -0.62 18.15
N LYS A 190 8.20 -1.26 18.99
CA LYS A 190 9.05 -0.56 19.97
C LYS A 190 10.15 0.24 19.29
N GLU A 191 10.86 -0.35 18.34
CA GLU A 191 11.96 0.30 17.60
C GLU A 191 11.48 1.49 16.78
N ARG A 192 10.39 1.30 16.02
CA ARG A 192 9.91 2.32 15.08
C ARG A 192 9.13 3.44 15.76
N TYR A 193 8.27 3.09 16.71
CA TYR A 193 7.27 4.03 17.25
C TYR A 193 7.30 4.14 18.79
N GLY A 194 8.17 3.40 19.46
CA GLY A 194 8.27 3.39 20.91
C GLY A 194 7.05 2.76 21.63
N CYS A 195 6.24 1.95 20.93
CA CYS A 195 5.07 1.30 21.51
C CYS A 195 5.21 -0.24 21.53
N ARG A 196 4.67 -0.88 22.60
CA ARG A 196 4.79 -2.34 22.77
C ARG A 196 3.87 -3.15 21.86
N VAL A 197 2.81 -2.54 21.35
CA VAL A 197 1.81 -3.13 20.45
C VAL A 197 1.45 -2.12 19.38
N TYR A 198 0.88 -2.62 18.26
CA TYR A 198 0.35 -1.74 17.23
C TYR A 198 -0.75 -0.84 17.81
N ASP A 199 -0.53 0.45 17.78
CA ASP A 199 -1.46 1.47 18.26
C ASP A 199 -1.41 2.67 17.29
N GLU A 200 -2.46 2.81 16.50
CA GLU A 200 -2.56 3.85 15.47
C GLU A 200 -2.40 5.26 16.05
N ARG A 201 -2.97 5.52 17.24
CA ARG A 201 -2.87 6.83 17.89
C ARG A 201 -1.43 7.15 18.29
N LYS A 202 -0.71 6.17 18.84
CA LYS A 202 0.71 6.34 19.21
C LYS A 202 1.59 6.53 18.00
N ILE A 203 1.32 5.82 16.90
CA ILE A 203 2.02 5.98 15.63
C ILE A 203 1.80 7.39 15.09
N ILE A 204 0.56 7.87 15.03
CA ILE A 204 0.25 9.25 14.60
C ILE A 204 0.95 10.27 15.50
N GLN A 205 0.90 10.09 16.82
CA GLN A 205 1.58 10.98 17.78
C GLN A 205 3.11 10.95 17.63
N HIS A 206 3.69 9.80 17.23
CA HIS A 206 5.10 9.72 16.91
C HIS A 206 5.47 10.65 15.75
N TYR A 207 4.71 10.63 14.63
CA TYR A 207 4.96 11.49 13.48
C TYR A 207 4.70 12.97 13.79
N ILE A 208 3.67 13.30 14.57
CA ILE A 208 3.40 14.68 15.02
C ILE A 208 4.59 15.22 15.85
N ARG A 209 5.09 14.43 16.82
CA ARG A 209 6.25 14.82 17.61
C ARG A 209 7.53 14.93 16.77
N ARG A 210 7.69 14.04 15.78
CA ARG A 210 8.83 14.07 14.87
C ARG A 210 8.81 15.31 13.99
N ALA A 211 7.67 15.68 13.42
CA ALA A 211 7.50 16.91 12.64
C ALA A 211 7.82 18.18 13.46
N LYS A 212 7.40 18.19 14.73
CA LYS A 212 7.69 19.31 15.65
C LYS A 212 9.19 19.56 15.82
N LYS A 213 10.05 18.52 15.74
CA LYS A 213 11.51 18.69 15.80
C LYS A 213 12.07 19.48 14.62
N PHE A 214 11.35 19.53 13.51
CA PHE A 214 11.69 20.33 12.32
C PHE A 214 10.92 21.66 12.25
N GLY A 215 10.29 22.08 13.34
CA GLY A 215 9.50 23.31 13.37
C GLY A 215 8.12 23.21 12.72
N VAL A 216 7.73 22.01 12.22
CA VAL A 216 6.47 21.81 11.48
C VAL A 216 5.36 21.36 12.43
N LYS A 217 4.21 22.06 12.37
CA LYS A 217 3.02 21.71 13.14
C LYS A 217 2.08 20.88 12.28
N LEU A 218 2.09 19.56 12.48
CA LEU A 218 1.11 18.67 11.87
C LEU A 218 -0.21 18.65 12.62
N ARG A 219 -1.31 18.68 11.85
CA ARG A 219 -2.66 18.41 12.36
C ARG A 219 -3.24 17.25 11.56
N VAL A 220 -3.82 16.28 12.26
CA VAL A 220 -4.56 15.20 11.59
C VAL A 220 -5.87 15.78 11.06
N TRP A 221 -6.03 15.76 9.74
CA TRP A 221 -7.27 16.20 9.11
C TRP A 221 -8.30 15.07 9.11
N LYS A 222 -7.90 13.86 8.67
CA LYS A 222 -8.72 12.65 8.69
C LYS A 222 -7.84 11.41 8.56
N PHE A 223 -8.30 10.26 9.01
CA PHE A 223 -7.66 8.97 8.69
C PHE A 223 -8.72 7.91 8.39
N VAL A 224 -8.33 6.90 7.61
CA VAL A 224 -9.13 5.72 7.25
C VAL A 224 -8.45 4.51 7.86
N LYS A 225 -9.26 3.60 8.41
CA LYS A 225 -8.79 2.36 9.02
C LYS A 225 -8.68 1.22 8.03
#